data_4ad3a857fea176641c92270f659235ab
#
_entry.id   4ad3a857fea176641c92270f659235ab
#
_cell.length_a   1.000
_cell.length_b   1.000
_cell.length_c   1.000
_cell.angle_alpha   90.00
_cell.angle_beta   90.00
_cell.angle_gamma   90.00
#
_symmetry.space_group_name_H-M   'P 1'
#
loop_
_entity.id
_entity.type
_entity.pdbx_description
1 polymer ?
#
loop_
_entity_poly.entity_id
_entity_poly.type
_entity_poly.pdbx_seq_one_letter_code
_entity_poly.pdbx_strand_id
1 'polypeptide(L)'
;MEIITKADLIGQIKGKGLKITPQRLAIIDALVKNCDKHPGATLIYNEARKIQKRVSLSTVYATLKEFSESGLIKQLEFDRMENRYDGNTSEHINLICKRCGTIIDYHLPPTIEPKGIARKTGFVVTDARMEYSGYCRDCLKRPD
;
A
#
# COMPACT_ATOMS: atom_id res chain seq x y z
N MET A 1 4.56 13.71 -4.79
CA MET A 1 4.06 12.32 -4.72
C MET A 1 5.14 11.42 -5.30
N GLU A 2 5.85 10.75 -4.45
CA GLU A 2 6.85 9.78 -4.90
C GLU A 2 6.12 8.48 -5.27
N ILE A 3 5.92 8.29 -6.56
CA ILE A 3 5.43 7.01 -7.09
C ILE A 3 6.60 6.05 -7.05
N ILE A 4 6.48 4.97 -6.27
CA ILE A 4 7.49 3.93 -6.22
C ILE A 4 7.67 3.31 -7.60
N THR A 5 8.89 3.27 -8.10
CA THR A 5 9.19 2.62 -9.38
C THR A 5 9.55 1.15 -9.17
N LYS A 6 9.43 0.35 -10.23
CA LYS A 6 9.89 -1.04 -10.21
C LYS A 6 11.37 -1.15 -9.83
N ALA A 7 12.21 -0.28 -10.39
CA ALA A 7 13.64 -0.27 -10.11
C ALA A 7 13.95 0.03 -8.64
N ASP A 8 13.23 1.00 -8.04
CA ASP A 8 13.37 1.36 -6.63
C ASP A 8 13.00 0.18 -5.73
N LEU A 9 11.87 -0.46 -6.01
CA LEU A 9 11.39 -1.58 -5.22
C LEU A 9 12.34 -2.79 -5.32
N ILE A 10 12.82 -3.11 -6.52
CA ILE A 10 13.82 -4.18 -6.72
C ILE A 10 15.12 -3.86 -5.96
N GLY A 11 15.60 -2.62 -6.04
CA GLY A 11 16.80 -2.18 -5.33
C GLY A 11 16.64 -2.32 -3.81
N GLN A 12 15.51 -1.93 -3.26
CA GLN A 12 15.22 -2.08 -1.83
C GLN A 12 15.10 -3.55 -1.40
N ILE A 13 14.48 -4.40 -2.21
CA ILE A 13 14.35 -5.84 -1.96
C ILE A 13 15.74 -6.47 -1.89
N LYS A 14 16.61 -6.19 -2.87
CA LYS A 14 17.98 -6.66 -2.88
C LYS A 14 18.80 -6.14 -1.69
N GLY A 15 18.63 -4.87 -1.35
CA GLY A 15 19.29 -4.24 -0.19
C GLY A 15 18.91 -4.88 1.14
N LYS A 16 17.74 -5.49 1.25
CA LYS A 16 17.26 -6.23 2.43
C LYS A 16 17.63 -7.73 2.39
N GLY A 17 18.37 -8.18 1.40
CA GLY A 17 18.77 -9.58 1.26
C GLY A 17 17.64 -10.52 0.83
N LEU A 18 16.52 -9.99 0.35
CA LEU A 18 15.40 -10.78 -0.13
C LEU A 18 15.64 -11.26 -1.56
N LYS A 19 15.17 -12.47 -1.85
CA LYS A 19 15.35 -13.08 -3.19
C LYS A 19 14.37 -12.47 -4.21
N ILE A 20 14.87 -12.27 -5.41
CA ILE A 20 14.07 -11.95 -6.59
C ILE A 20 13.79 -13.26 -7.35
N THR A 21 12.51 -13.58 -7.52
CA THR A 21 12.04 -14.73 -8.29
C THR A 21 11.11 -14.26 -9.42
N PRO A 22 10.86 -15.07 -10.47
CA PRO A 22 9.92 -14.70 -11.52
C PRO A 22 8.51 -14.37 -10.99
N GLN A 23 8.03 -15.11 -9.98
CA GLN A 23 6.74 -14.83 -9.36
C GLN A 23 6.74 -13.49 -8.61
N ARG A 24 7.81 -13.19 -7.86
CA ARG A 24 7.96 -11.91 -7.17
C ARG A 24 8.04 -10.74 -8.14
N LEU A 25 8.75 -10.91 -9.27
CA LEU A 25 8.79 -9.89 -10.32
C LEU A 25 7.41 -9.58 -10.88
N ALA A 26 6.61 -10.61 -11.14
CA ALA A 26 5.23 -10.44 -11.62
C ALA A 26 4.35 -9.72 -10.58
N ILE A 27 4.51 -10.04 -9.30
CA ILE A 27 3.80 -9.37 -8.18
C ILE A 27 4.24 -7.90 -8.08
N ILE A 28 5.54 -7.62 -8.20
CA ILE A 28 6.08 -6.26 -8.20
C ILE A 28 5.52 -5.45 -9.37
N ASP A 29 5.48 -6.01 -10.58
CA ASP A 29 4.91 -5.36 -11.75
C ASP A 29 3.43 -5.02 -11.56
N ALA A 30 2.65 -5.96 -11.04
CA ALA A 30 1.24 -5.77 -10.74
C ALA A 30 1.01 -4.68 -9.68
N LEU A 31 1.83 -4.67 -8.64
CA LEU A 31 1.76 -3.70 -7.54
C LEU A 31 2.11 -2.29 -8.04
N VAL A 32 3.20 -2.12 -8.76
CA VAL A 32 3.64 -0.81 -9.28
C VAL A 32 2.64 -0.25 -10.29
N LYS A 33 2.13 -1.09 -11.19
CA LYS A 33 1.14 -0.69 -12.19
C LYS A 33 -0.17 -0.20 -11.59
N ASN A 34 -0.55 -0.71 -10.43
CA ASN A 34 -1.83 -0.43 -9.78
C ASN A 34 -1.69 0.35 -8.47
N CYS A 35 -0.53 0.92 -8.18
CA CYS A 35 -0.26 1.60 -6.91
C CYS A 35 -1.22 2.77 -6.63
N ASP A 36 -1.67 3.48 -7.66
CA ASP A 36 -2.65 4.55 -7.57
C ASP A 36 -4.04 4.11 -7.08
N LYS A 37 -4.35 2.82 -7.24
CA LYS A 37 -5.63 2.21 -6.85
C LYS A 37 -5.62 1.61 -5.45
N HIS A 38 -4.49 1.63 -4.75
CA HIS A 38 -4.31 0.90 -3.48
C HIS A 38 -4.80 -0.55 -3.64
N PRO A 39 -4.10 -1.38 -4.41
CA PRO A 39 -4.60 -2.69 -4.82
C PRO A 39 -4.72 -3.65 -3.63
N GLY A 40 -5.72 -4.51 -3.64
CA GLY A 40 -5.81 -5.68 -2.78
C GLY A 40 -5.09 -6.88 -3.38
N ALA A 41 -4.95 -7.96 -2.61
CA ALA A 41 -4.26 -9.16 -3.05
C ALA A 41 -4.92 -9.81 -4.27
N THR A 42 -6.24 -9.76 -4.38
CA THR A 42 -6.99 -10.31 -5.52
C THR A 42 -6.65 -9.61 -6.82
N LEU A 43 -6.61 -8.28 -6.84
CA LEU A 43 -6.22 -7.52 -8.02
C LEU A 43 -4.76 -7.81 -8.41
N ILE A 44 -3.86 -7.81 -7.43
CA ILE A 44 -2.44 -8.12 -7.66
C ILE A 44 -2.28 -9.54 -8.22
N TYR A 45 -2.99 -10.52 -7.68
CA TYR A 45 -2.98 -11.89 -8.17
C TYR A 45 -3.44 -11.99 -9.61
N ASN A 46 -4.57 -11.38 -9.95
CA ASN A 46 -5.11 -11.41 -11.31
C ASN A 46 -4.17 -10.77 -12.32
N GLU A 47 -3.58 -9.64 -11.98
CA GLU A 47 -2.60 -8.95 -12.84
C GLU A 47 -1.27 -9.72 -12.94
N ALA A 48 -0.76 -10.25 -11.83
CA ALA A 48 0.48 -11.02 -11.81
C ALA A 48 0.38 -12.30 -12.64
N ARG A 49 -0.77 -12.97 -12.62
CA ARG A 49 -1.00 -14.19 -13.43
C ARG A 49 -0.98 -13.94 -14.93
N LYS A 50 -1.28 -12.76 -15.39
CA LYS A 50 -1.14 -12.39 -16.80
C LYS A 50 0.31 -12.42 -17.26
N ILE A 51 1.24 -12.14 -16.35
CA ILE A 51 2.69 -12.11 -16.60
C ILE A 51 3.31 -13.47 -16.33
N GLN A 52 2.97 -14.09 -15.19
CA GLN A 52 3.51 -15.37 -14.74
C GLN A 52 2.37 -16.30 -14.28
N LYS A 53 2.03 -17.28 -15.12
CA LYS A 53 0.89 -18.20 -14.87
C LYS A 53 1.03 -19.06 -13.62
N ARG A 54 2.24 -19.26 -13.11
CA ARG A 54 2.54 -20.08 -11.92
C ARG A 54 2.32 -19.37 -10.61
N VAL A 55 2.04 -18.07 -10.61
CA VAL A 55 1.75 -17.32 -9.40
C VAL A 55 0.48 -17.87 -8.75
N SER A 56 0.57 -18.24 -7.49
CA SER A 56 -0.59 -18.66 -6.67
C SER A 56 -1.02 -17.51 -5.74
N LEU A 57 -2.27 -17.55 -5.30
CA LEU A 57 -2.79 -16.55 -4.36
C LEU A 57 -2.02 -16.59 -3.03
N SER A 58 -1.64 -17.77 -2.55
CA SER A 58 -0.83 -17.92 -1.34
C SER A 58 0.55 -17.28 -1.49
N THR A 59 1.17 -17.39 -2.67
CA THR A 59 2.45 -16.70 -2.96
C THR A 59 2.28 -15.19 -2.96
N VAL A 60 1.18 -14.67 -3.48
CA VAL A 60 0.85 -13.25 -3.43
C VAL A 60 0.75 -12.77 -1.98
N TYR A 61 -0.04 -13.43 -1.15
CA TYR A 61 -0.19 -13.07 0.27
C TYR A 61 1.14 -13.13 1.02
N ALA A 62 1.93 -14.19 0.83
CA ALA A 62 3.23 -14.34 1.49
C ALA A 62 4.20 -13.22 1.07
N THR A 63 4.24 -12.88 -0.20
CA THR A 63 5.09 -11.81 -0.73
C THR A 63 4.68 -10.43 -0.21
N LEU A 64 3.38 -10.12 -0.24
CA LEU A 64 2.85 -8.86 0.28
C LEU A 64 3.09 -8.70 1.78
N LYS A 65 2.93 -9.78 2.54
CA LYS A 65 3.24 -9.80 3.97
C LYS A 65 4.71 -9.48 4.20
N GLU A 66 5.62 -10.15 3.51
CA GLU A 66 7.05 -9.92 3.61
C GLU A 66 7.43 -8.48 3.26
N PHE A 67 6.86 -7.93 2.19
CA PHE A 67 7.10 -6.55 1.80
C PHE A 67 6.56 -5.54 2.82
N SER A 68 5.41 -5.80 3.42
CA SER A 68 4.83 -4.97 4.47
C SER A 68 5.67 -5.00 5.75
N GLU A 69 6.07 -6.19 6.19
CA GLU A 69 6.92 -6.38 7.39
C GLU A 69 8.30 -5.74 7.21
N SER A 70 8.80 -5.71 5.98
CA SER A 70 10.08 -5.08 5.64
C SER A 70 9.99 -3.57 5.42
N GLY A 71 8.80 -2.98 5.53
CA GLY A 71 8.58 -1.54 5.34
C GLY A 71 8.66 -1.07 3.88
N LEU A 72 8.63 -1.99 2.91
CA LEU A 72 8.66 -1.65 1.48
C LEU A 72 7.33 -1.10 0.98
N ILE A 73 6.23 -1.57 1.57
CA ILE A 73 4.87 -1.12 1.33
C ILE A 73 4.14 -1.02 2.65
N LYS A 74 3.00 -0.30 2.68
CA LYS A 74 2.09 -0.27 3.83
C LYS A 74 0.87 -1.14 3.54
N GLN A 75 0.44 -1.90 4.55
CA GLN A 75 -0.81 -2.65 4.52
C GLN A 75 -1.89 -1.81 5.20
N LEU A 76 -3.01 -1.61 4.50
CA LEU A 76 -4.21 -0.98 5.02
C LEU A 76 -5.21 -2.08 5.38
N GLU A 77 -5.52 -2.23 6.66
CA GLU A 77 -6.40 -3.27 7.18
C GLU A 77 -7.84 -2.77 7.27
N PHE A 78 -8.78 -3.63 6.89
CA PHE A 78 -10.22 -3.37 6.94
C PHE A 78 -10.95 -4.55 7.58
N ASP A 79 -11.93 -4.27 8.45
CA ASP A 79 -12.67 -5.30 9.20
C ASP A 79 -13.55 -6.19 8.32
N ARG A 80 -14.09 -5.66 7.21
CA ARG A 80 -15.08 -6.33 6.37
C ARG A 80 -14.75 -6.35 4.89
N MET A 81 -13.56 -5.94 4.54
CA MET A 81 -13.08 -5.90 3.16
C MET A 81 -11.67 -6.48 3.10
N GLU A 82 -11.28 -6.85 1.89
CA GLU A 82 -9.90 -7.25 1.61
C GLU A 82 -8.92 -6.15 2.01
N ASN A 83 -7.81 -6.51 2.63
CA ASN A 83 -6.73 -5.57 2.92
C ASN A 83 -6.20 -4.96 1.61
N ARG A 84 -5.79 -3.72 1.69
CA ARG A 84 -5.24 -2.97 0.56
C ARG A 84 -3.78 -2.65 0.82
N TYR A 85 -3.03 -2.40 -0.23
CA TYR A 85 -1.59 -2.17 -0.13
C TYR A 85 -1.22 -0.84 -0.76
N ASP A 86 -0.37 -0.10 -0.07
CA ASP A 86 0.06 1.23 -0.45
C ASP A 86 1.57 1.25 -0.65
N GLY A 87 2.01 1.58 -1.86
CA GLY A 87 3.42 1.76 -2.20
C GLY A 87 3.98 3.10 -1.71
N ASN A 88 3.12 4.05 -1.34
CA ASN A 88 3.54 5.32 -0.76
C ASN A 88 3.73 5.18 0.74
N THR A 89 4.97 5.03 1.18
CA THR A 89 5.32 4.89 2.60
C THR A 89 5.55 6.23 3.31
N SER A 90 5.46 7.37 2.60
CA SER A 90 5.48 8.70 3.21
C SER A 90 4.21 8.98 4.00
N GLU A 91 4.28 9.92 4.94
CA GLU A 91 3.10 10.29 5.73
C GLU A 91 2.06 10.99 4.87
N HIS A 92 0.84 10.49 4.88
CA HIS A 92 -0.32 11.06 4.20
C HIS A 92 -1.61 10.58 4.87
N ILE A 93 -2.73 11.21 4.51
CA ILE A 93 -4.06 10.75 4.91
C ILE A 93 -4.63 9.89 3.78
N ASN A 94 -5.21 8.75 4.13
CA ASN A 94 -6.04 7.96 3.24
C ASN A 94 -7.50 8.38 3.38
N LEU A 95 -8.11 8.84 2.28
CA LEU A 95 -9.52 9.16 2.19
C LEU A 95 -10.26 7.94 1.63
N ILE A 96 -11.08 7.30 2.44
CA ILE A 96 -11.72 6.02 2.11
C ILE A 96 -13.20 6.23 1.84
N CYS A 97 -13.65 5.91 0.63
CA CYS A 97 -15.07 5.95 0.29
C CYS A 97 -15.80 4.71 0.82
N LYS A 98 -16.78 4.92 1.69
CA LYS A 98 -17.59 3.85 2.29
C LYS A 98 -18.46 3.12 1.27
N ARG A 99 -18.76 3.74 0.13
CA ARG A 99 -19.66 3.19 -0.89
C ARG A 99 -18.93 2.36 -1.95
N CYS A 100 -17.89 2.90 -2.57
CA CYS A 100 -17.17 2.21 -3.65
C CYS A 100 -15.80 1.66 -3.25
N GLY A 101 -15.32 1.94 -2.03
CA GLY A 101 -14.02 1.47 -1.55
C GLY A 101 -12.82 2.19 -2.15
N THR A 102 -13.02 3.22 -2.97
CA THR A 102 -11.90 4.03 -3.49
C THR A 102 -11.12 4.67 -2.35
N ILE A 103 -9.81 4.61 -2.45
CA ILE A 103 -8.88 5.25 -1.52
C ILE A 103 -8.14 6.35 -2.27
N ILE A 104 -8.15 7.54 -1.71
CA ILE A 104 -7.48 8.73 -2.27
C ILE A 104 -6.44 9.20 -1.29
N ASP A 105 -5.20 9.38 -1.75
CA ASP A 105 -4.14 9.96 -0.94
C ASP A 105 -4.32 11.47 -0.85
N TYR A 106 -4.22 11.98 0.37
CA TYR A 106 -4.19 13.41 0.65
C TYR A 106 -2.93 13.77 1.43
N HIS A 107 -2.10 14.61 0.86
CA HIS A 107 -0.86 15.03 1.49
C HIS A 107 -1.11 16.14 2.50
N LEU A 108 -0.68 15.91 3.72
CA LEU A 108 -0.70 16.92 4.77
C LEU A 108 0.56 17.77 4.72
N PRO A 109 0.45 19.08 5.03
CA PRO A 109 1.61 19.83 5.47
C PRO A 109 2.16 19.18 6.76
N PRO A 110 3.49 19.18 6.98
CA PRO A 110 4.13 18.51 8.10
C PRO A 110 3.85 19.25 9.43
N THR A 111 2.62 19.18 9.91
CA THR A 111 2.17 19.86 11.15
C THR A 111 2.34 19.01 12.41
N ILE A 112 2.48 17.68 12.23
CA ILE A 112 2.72 16.77 13.36
C ILE A 112 4.10 16.13 13.14
N GLU A 113 5.05 16.56 13.92
CA GLU A 113 6.43 16.08 13.84
C GLU A 113 6.66 14.94 14.85
N PRO A 114 6.90 13.68 14.39
CA PRO A 114 7.17 12.57 15.32
C PRO A 114 8.32 12.83 16.30
N LYS A 115 9.34 13.56 15.84
CA LYS A 115 10.47 14.00 16.69
C LYS A 115 10.04 14.89 17.84
N GLY A 116 9.02 15.72 17.64
CA GLY A 116 8.46 16.57 18.70
C GLY A 116 7.76 15.74 19.78
N ILE A 117 7.09 14.67 19.41
CA ILE A 117 6.47 13.72 20.34
C ILE A 117 7.56 13.07 21.22
N ALA A 118 8.62 12.56 20.60
CA ALA A 118 9.72 11.92 21.30
C ALA A 118 10.39 12.88 22.32
N ARG A 119 10.64 14.13 21.92
CA ARG A 119 11.23 15.15 22.81
C ARG A 119 10.38 15.47 24.03
N LYS A 120 9.04 15.51 23.85
CA LYS A 120 8.11 15.87 24.94
C LYS A 120 7.73 14.71 25.85
N THR A 121 7.70 13.50 25.33
CA THR A 121 7.12 12.33 26.02
C THR A 121 8.10 11.18 26.21
N GLY A 122 9.23 11.16 25.49
CA GLY A 122 10.13 10.01 25.40
C GLY A 122 9.58 8.87 24.53
N PHE A 123 8.39 9.04 23.94
CA PHE A 123 7.76 8.01 23.08
C PHE A 123 8.36 8.03 21.69
N VAL A 124 8.79 6.86 21.21
CA VAL A 124 9.35 6.69 19.85
C VAL A 124 8.24 6.25 18.91
N VAL A 125 7.91 7.12 17.96
CA VAL A 125 6.94 6.78 16.91
C VAL A 125 7.64 5.95 15.83
N THR A 126 7.13 4.75 15.57
CA THR A 126 7.66 3.85 14.54
C THR A 126 6.76 3.82 13.29
N ASP A 127 5.49 4.13 13.43
CA ASP A 127 4.51 4.17 12.34
C ASP A 127 3.35 5.09 12.70
N ALA A 128 2.64 5.56 11.68
CA ALA A 128 1.43 6.37 11.84
C ALA A 128 0.39 5.95 10.81
N ARG A 129 -0.88 5.93 11.21
CA ARG A 129 -2.02 5.66 10.33
C ARG A 129 -3.03 6.79 10.47
N MET A 130 -3.32 7.46 9.37
CA MET A 130 -4.31 8.54 9.33
C MET A 130 -5.34 8.26 8.23
N GLU A 131 -6.60 8.17 8.60
CA GLU A 131 -7.69 7.84 7.71
C GLU A 131 -8.92 8.72 7.96
N TYR A 132 -9.55 9.16 6.88
CA TYR A 132 -10.90 9.69 6.92
C TYR A 132 -11.82 8.81 6.08
N SER A 133 -12.98 8.50 6.61
CA SER A 133 -14.03 7.73 5.93
C SER A 133 -15.17 8.65 5.56
N GLY A 134 -15.66 8.51 4.34
CA GLY A 134 -16.77 9.34 3.83
C GLY A 134 -17.24 8.85 2.48
N TYR A 135 -17.58 9.76 1.60
CA TYR A 135 -18.07 9.45 0.25
C TYR A 135 -17.29 10.25 -0.79
N CYS A 136 -16.81 9.58 -1.82
CA CYS A 136 -16.10 10.25 -2.92
C CYS A 136 -17.08 11.05 -3.79
N ARG A 137 -16.53 11.99 -4.56
CA ARG A 137 -17.31 12.87 -5.44
C ARG A 137 -18.27 12.11 -6.35
N ASP A 138 -17.81 11.00 -6.92
CA ASP A 138 -18.62 10.21 -7.87
C ASP A 138 -19.78 9.51 -7.16
N CYS A 139 -19.57 9.00 -5.96
CA CYS A 139 -20.63 8.38 -5.15
C CYS A 139 -21.66 9.39 -4.63
N LEU A 140 -21.24 10.63 -4.36
CA LEU A 140 -22.18 11.69 -3.96
C LEU A 140 -23.14 12.10 -5.09
N LYS A 141 -22.74 11.93 -6.35
CA LYS A 141 -23.57 12.23 -7.52
C LYS A 141 -24.53 11.09 -7.91
N ARG A 142 -24.32 9.88 -7.39
CA ARG A 142 -25.17 8.72 -7.68
C ARG A 142 -26.39 8.75 -6.78
N PRO A 143 -27.60 8.63 -7.33
CA PRO A 143 -28.81 8.40 -6.51
C PRO A 143 -28.68 7.06 -5.78
N ASP A 144 -29.34 6.96 -4.64
CA ASP A 144 -29.40 5.72 -3.83
C ASP A 144 -30.09 4.58 -4.58
#